data_efadedfcc3abed4399c61a0fd375bd0a
#
_entry.id   efadedfcc3abed4399c61a0fd375bd0a
#
_cell.length_a   1.000
_cell.length_b   1.000
_cell.length_c   1.000
_cell.angle_alpha   90.00
_cell.angle_beta   90.00
_cell.angle_gamma   90.00
#
_symmetry.space_group_name_H-M   'P 1'
#
loop_
_entity.id
_entity.type
_entity.pdbx_description
1 polymer ?
#
loop_
_entity_poly.entity_id
_entity_poly.type
_entity_poly.pdbx_seq_one_letter_code
_entity_poly.pdbx_strand_id
1 'polypeptide(L)'
;MNPIYAAQAAADDAVSNGGVVADFSAETWWLTLIKAVFIVAFLIVSVMMALWVERRGLARMQTRLGPNVNGPLGLLQAVADAGKLIMKEDFWLKGAEKVIYLLAPLIAAFSAFMVYAVIPFG
;
A
#
# COMPACT_ATOMS: atom_id res chain seq x y z
N MET A 1 17.68 -42.54 22.94
CA MET A 1 17.28 -41.38 22.19
C MET A 1 17.67 -40.16 23.00
N ASN A 2 18.56 -39.31 22.51
CA ASN A 2 19.12 -38.20 23.26
C ASN A 2 18.05 -37.09 23.42
N PRO A 3 17.71 -36.66 24.66
CA PRO A 3 16.64 -35.66 24.89
C PRO A 3 16.90 -34.34 24.20
N ILE A 4 18.15 -34.03 23.86
CA ILE A 4 18.52 -32.80 23.15
C ILE A 4 17.98 -32.83 21.70
N TYR A 5 18.05 -33.96 21.01
CA TYR A 5 17.53 -34.08 19.65
C TYR A 5 15.99 -34.08 19.61
N ALA A 6 15.34 -34.60 20.64
CA ALA A 6 13.89 -34.56 20.77
C ALA A 6 13.39 -33.11 21.01
N ALA A 7 14.10 -32.34 21.80
CA ALA A 7 13.80 -30.94 22.04
C ALA A 7 14.04 -30.07 20.77
N GLN A 8 15.10 -30.38 20.01
CA GLN A 8 15.41 -29.68 18.77
C GLN A 8 14.37 -29.99 17.69
N ALA A 9 13.97 -31.24 17.52
CA ALA A 9 12.92 -31.63 16.59
C ALA A 9 11.56 -30.97 16.94
N ALA A 10 11.23 -30.90 18.23
CA ALA A 10 10.01 -30.20 18.68
C ALA A 10 10.08 -28.68 18.46
N ALA A 11 11.28 -28.10 18.59
CA ALA A 11 11.48 -26.67 18.26
C ALA A 11 11.39 -26.42 16.77
N ASP A 12 11.94 -27.29 15.93
CA ASP A 12 11.86 -27.21 14.48
C ASP A 12 10.42 -27.41 13.98
N ASP A 13 9.68 -28.34 14.59
CA ASP A 13 8.25 -28.53 14.31
C ASP A 13 7.40 -27.33 14.77
N ALA A 14 7.74 -26.71 15.88
CA ALA A 14 7.06 -25.50 16.35
C ALA A 14 7.34 -24.28 15.45
N VAL A 15 8.56 -24.17 14.94
CA VAL A 15 8.94 -23.15 13.95
C VAL A 15 8.27 -23.40 12.60
N SER A 16 8.15 -24.67 12.19
CA SER A 16 7.50 -25.07 10.94
C SER A 16 5.97 -24.93 10.98
N ASN A 17 5.34 -25.13 12.14
CA ASN A 17 3.88 -25.12 12.28
C ASN A 17 3.30 -23.87 12.95
N GLY A 18 4.11 -23.01 13.53
CA GLY A 18 3.66 -21.83 14.29
C GLY A 18 4.43 -20.54 14.04
N GLY A 19 5.53 -20.63 13.37
CA GLY A 19 6.28 -19.46 12.92
C GLY A 19 5.67 -18.91 11.65
N VAL A 20 5.23 -17.67 11.70
CA VAL A 20 4.84 -16.84 10.55
C VAL A 20 6.08 -16.57 9.68
N VAL A 21 6.76 -17.62 9.25
CA VAL A 21 7.67 -17.53 8.12
C VAL A 21 6.77 -17.87 6.94
N ALA A 22 6.35 -16.86 6.21
CA ALA A 22 5.65 -17.07 4.97
C ALA A 22 6.51 -18.00 4.11
N ASP A 23 6.15 -19.27 4.07
CA ASP A 23 6.84 -20.26 3.25
C ASP A 23 6.41 -20.03 1.80
N PHE A 24 7.07 -19.08 1.16
CA PHE A 24 6.85 -18.76 -0.25
C PHE A 24 7.23 -19.92 -1.19
N SER A 25 7.90 -20.96 -0.68
CA SER A 25 8.32 -22.12 -1.47
C SER A 25 7.16 -23.05 -1.82
N ALA A 26 6.11 -23.06 -0.99
CA ALA A 26 4.92 -23.89 -1.19
C ALA A 26 3.78 -23.13 -1.90
N GLU A 27 3.85 -21.80 -2.00
CA GLU A 27 2.82 -21.00 -2.64
C GLU A 27 3.02 -20.93 -4.17
N THR A 28 1.96 -21.20 -4.89
CA THR A 28 1.92 -20.99 -6.33
C THR A 28 2.09 -19.49 -6.61
N TRP A 29 3.00 -19.10 -7.49
CA TRP A 29 3.34 -17.70 -7.84
C TRP A 29 2.11 -16.82 -8.14
N TRP A 30 1.01 -17.40 -8.63
CA TRP A 30 -0.28 -16.72 -8.82
C TRP A 30 -0.87 -16.19 -7.53
N LEU A 31 -0.80 -16.96 -6.43
CA LEU A 31 -1.33 -16.55 -5.14
C LEU A 31 -0.55 -15.37 -4.58
N THR A 32 0.76 -15.39 -4.73
CA THR A 32 1.63 -14.27 -4.35
C THR A 32 1.31 -13.00 -5.14
N LEU A 33 1.08 -13.12 -6.45
CA LEU A 33 0.66 -12.00 -7.28
C LEU A 33 -0.71 -11.45 -6.86
N ILE A 34 -1.68 -12.31 -6.62
CA ILE A 34 -3.02 -11.91 -6.17
C ILE A 34 -2.95 -11.19 -4.83
N LYS A 35 -2.19 -11.71 -3.86
CA LYS A 35 -1.96 -11.08 -2.56
C LYS A 35 -1.31 -9.71 -2.73
N ALA A 36 -0.28 -9.59 -3.56
CA ALA A 36 0.40 -8.33 -3.82
C ALA A 36 -0.55 -7.28 -4.44
N VAL A 37 -1.30 -7.65 -5.46
CA VAL A 37 -2.29 -6.78 -6.11
C VAL A 37 -3.37 -6.35 -5.13
N PHE A 38 -3.85 -7.28 -4.30
CA PHE A 38 -4.85 -6.99 -3.28
C PHE A 38 -4.34 -5.97 -2.25
N ILE A 39 -3.10 -6.15 -1.76
CA ILE A 39 -2.48 -5.22 -0.81
C ILE A 39 -2.35 -3.83 -1.42
N VAL A 40 -1.85 -3.73 -2.65
CA VAL A 40 -1.72 -2.44 -3.35
C VAL A 40 -3.08 -1.78 -3.55
N ALA A 41 -4.09 -2.53 -4.00
CA ALA A 41 -5.44 -2.03 -4.17
C ALA A 41 -6.04 -1.55 -2.83
N PHE A 42 -5.85 -2.31 -1.76
CA PHE A 42 -6.30 -1.94 -0.43
C PHE A 42 -5.63 -0.65 0.07
N LEU A 43 -4.33 -0.47 -0.17
CA LEU A 43 -3.61 0.75 0.18
C LEU A 43 -4.13 1.96 -0.58
N ILE A 44 -4.37 1.83 -1.89
CA ILE A 44 -4.92 2.90 -2.72
C ILE A 44 -6.31 3.32 -2.20
N VAL A 45 -7.19 2.35 -1.93
CA VAL A 45 -8.51 2.63 -1.37
C VAL A 45 -8.42 3.29 0.00
N SER A 46 -7.50 2.84 0.85
CA SER A 46 -7.29 3.43 2.18
C SER A 46 -6.85 4.89 2.11
N VAL A 47 -5.94 5.23 1.19
CA VAL A 47 -5.51 6.62 0.96
C VAL A 47 -6.67 7.47 0.44
N MET A 48 -7.46 6.98 -0.51
CA MET A 48 -8.64 7.69 -1.03
C MET A 48 -9.65 7.96 0.08
N MET A 49 -9.89 6.96 0.94
CA MET A 49 -10.81 7.09 2.08
C MET A 49 -10.28 8.12 3.10
N ALA A 50 -8.99 8.08 3.40
CA ALA A 50 -8.36 9.05 4.30
C ALA A 50 -8.50 10.47 3.78
N LEU A 51 -8.22 10.72 2.52
CA LEU A 51 -8.40 12.04 1.87
C LEU A 51 -9.86 12.51 1.92
N TRP A 52 -10.80 11.60 1.70
CA TRP A 52 -12.22 11.94 1.77
C TRP A 52 -12.64 12.33 3.19
N VAL A 53 -12.23 11.55 4.21
CA VAL A 53 -12.51 11.84 5.64
C VAL A 53 -11.90 13.17 6.04
N GLU A 54 -10.65 13.45 5.67
CA GLU A 54 -9.96 14.69 5.94
C GLU A 54 -10.69 15.90 5.36
N ARG A 55 -10.98 15.88 4.06
CA ARG A 55 -11.68 16.98 3.38
C ARG A 55 -13.07 17.23 3.97
N ARG A 56 -13.79 16.18 4.33
CA ARG A 56 -15.14 16.30 4.91
C ARG A 56 -15.09 16.73 6.36
N GLY A 57 -14.11 16.26 7.13
CA GLY A 57 -13.88 16.69 8.51
C GLY A 57 -13.54 18.18 8.60
N LEU A 58 -12.58 18.62 7.79
CA LEU A 58 -12.19 20.03 7.71
C LEU A 58 -13.34 20.94 7.25
N ALA A 59 -14.13 20.48 6.28
CA ALA A 59 -15.28 21.24 5.81
C ALA A 59 -16.33 21.45 6.93
N ARG A 60 -16.59 20.43 7.74
CA ARG A 60 -17.50 20.55 8.88
C ARG A 60 -16.97 21.48 9.96
N MET A 61 -15.67 21.45 10.24
CA MET A 61 -15.04 22.39 11.18
C MET A 61 -15.12 23.84 10.69
N GLN A 62 -15.12 24.04 9.38
CA GLN A 62 -15.24 25.35 8.74
C GLN A 62 -16.69 25.75 8.44
N THR A 63 -17.68 25.02 8.97
CA THR A 63 -19.12 25.26 8.77
C THR A 63 -19.55 25.32 7.28
N ARG A 64 -18.88 24.56 6.42
CA ARG A 64 -19.19 24.46 4.99
C ARG A 64 -19.45 23.01 4.57
N LEU A 65 -20.18 22.84 3.47
CA LEU A 65 -20.40 21.54 2.85
C LEU A 65 -19.08 21.05 2.23
N GLY A 66 -18.65 19.85 2.61
CA GLY A 66 -17.53 19.15 1.98
C GLY A 66 -17.86 18.65 0.56
N PRO A 67 -16.96 17.87 -0.05
CA PRO A 67 -17.17 17.31 -1.39
C PRO A 67 -18.47 16.51 -1.44
N ASN A 68 -19.38 16.87 -2.35
CA ASN A 68 -20.72 16.31 -2.44
C ASN A 68 -21.18 16.03 -3.89
N VAL A 69 -20.34 16.32 -4.90
CA VAL A 69 -20.76 16.36 -6.31
C VAL A 69 -20.49 15.05 -7.04
N ASN A 70 -19.39 14.36 -6.75
CA ASN A 70 -19.00 13.15 -7.46
C ASN A 70 -19.33 11.89 -6.64
N GLY A 71 -20.37 11.17 -7.04
CA GLY A 71 -20.84 9.94 -6.42
C GLY A 71 -21.58 10.15 -5.10
N PRO A 72 -22.05 9.06 -4.46
CA PRO A 72 -22.76 9.15 -3.20
C PRO A 72 -21.84 9.75 -2.13
N LEU A 73 -22.26 10.89 -1.58
CA LEU A 73 -21.52 11.64 -0.56
C LEU A 73 -20.13 12.16 -0.98
N GLY A 74 -19.83 12.24 -2.28
CA GLY A 74 -18.54 12.73 -2.80
C GLY A 74 -17.39 11.74 -2.68
N LEU A 75 -17.65 10.45 -2.50
CA LEU A 75 -16.63 9.39 -2.40
C LEU A 75 -15.77 9.26 -3.67
N LEU A 76 -16.37 9.47 -4.84
CA LEU A 76 -15.67 9.39 -6.12
C LEU A 76 -14.84 10.64 -6.44
N GLN A 77 -14.86 11.66 -5.59
CA GLN A 77 -14.05 12.87 -5.80
C GLN A 77 -12.55 12.56 -5.82
N ALA A 78 -12.07 11.69 -4.91
CA ALA A 78 -10.67 11.30 -4.87
C ALA A 78 -10.24 10.53 -6.13
N VAL A 79 -11.13 9.69 -6.68
CA VAL A 79 -10.89 8.97 -7.93
C VAL A 79 -10.84 9.95 -9.12
N ALA A 80 -11.76 10.91 -9.15
CA ALA A 80 -11.78 11.94 -10.20
C ALA A 80 -10.53 12.82 -10.14
N ASP A 81 -10.05 13.18 -8.96
CA ASP A 81 -8.83 13.95 -8.77
C ASP A 81 -7.59 13.15 -9.23
N ALA A 82 -7.52 11.87 -8.90
CA ALA A 82 -6.47 10.97 -9.38
C ALA A 82 -6.50 10.83 -10.91
N GLY A 83 -7.68 10.66 -11.51
CA GLY A 83 -7.85 10.61 -12.96
C GLY A 83 -7.39 11.89 -13.65
N LYS A 84 -7.72 13.05 -13.09
CA LYS A 84 -7.25 14.34 -13.62
C LYS A 84 -5.73 14.49 -13.53
N LEU A 85 -5.10 13.99 -12.46
CA LEU A 85 -3.65 14.04 -12.33
C LEU A 85 -2.94 13.13 -13.33
N ILE A 86 -3.50 11.95 -13.61
CA ILE A 86 -2.96 11.01 -14.61
C ILE A 86 -3.10 11.56 -16.04
N MET A 87 -4.21 12.25 -16.32
CA MET A 87 -4.48 12.80 -17.65
C MET A 87 -3.87 14.19 -17.86
N LYS A 88 -3.26 14.77 -16.82
CA LYS A 88 -2.63 16.09 -16.92
C LYS A 88 -1.34 15.99 -17.71
N GLU A 89 -1.10 17.02 -18.53
CA GLU A 89 0.11 17.13 -19.34
C GLU A 89 1.37 17.14 -18.46
N ASP A 90 2.34 16.32 -18.83
CA ASP A 90 3.67 16.33 -18.25
C ASP A 90 4.42 17.59 -18.71
N PHE A 91 4.86 18.40 -17.76
CA PHE A 91 5.73 19.50 -18.08
C PHE A 91 7.11 19.31 -17.45
N TRP A 92 8.13 19.48 -18.28
CA TRP A 92 9.52 19.41 -17.84
C TRP A 92 10.04 20.82 -17.56
N LEU A 93 10.54 21.04 -16.35
CA LEU A 93 11.24 22.26 -16.02
C LEU A 93 12.56 22.31 -16.84
N LYS A 94 12.75 23.37 -17.61
CA LYS A 94 13.94 23.56 -18.46
C LYS A 94 15.27 23.60 -17.70
N GLY A 95 15.28 23.85 -16.39
CA GLY A 95 16.46 23.91 -15.55
C GLY A 95 16.64 22.69 -14.63
N ALA A 96 15.76 21.68 -14.68
CA ALA A 96 15.86 20.50 -13.85
C ALA A 96 16.61 19.36 -14.57
N GLU A 97 17.50 18.69 -13.87
CA GLU A 97 18.08 17.43 -14.37
C GLU A 97 16.99 16.37 -14.47
N LYS A 98 16.74 15.90 -15.69
CA LYS A 98 15.67 14.95 -16.01
C LYS A 98 15.77 13.64 -15.20
N VAL A 99 17.00 13.18 -14.98
CA VAL A 99 17.27 11.94 -14.24
C VAL A 99 16.85 12.08 -12.78
N ILE A 100 17.24 13.15 -12.11
CA ILE A 100 16.91 13.41 -10.70
C ILE A 100 15.40 13.66 -10.55
N TYR A 101 14.80 14.40 -11.47
CA TYR A 101 13.38 14.69 -11.47
C TYR A 101 12.52 13.41 -11.54
N LEU A 102 12.94 12.43 -12.33
CA LEU A 102 12.25 11.13 -12.45
C LEU A 102 12.57 10.18 -11.29
N LEU A 103 13.84 10.18 -10.82
CA LEU A 103 14.29 9.30 -9.75
C LEU A 103 13.70 9.65 -8.38
N ALA A 104 13.53 10.94 -8.08
CA ALA A 104 13.07 11.38 -6.77
C ALA A 104 11.71 10.79 -6.36
N PRO A 105 10.63 10.89 -7.15
CA PRO A 105 9.35 10.29 -6.80
C PRO A 105 9.41 8.75 -6.82
N LEU A 106 10.24 8.16 -7.67
CA LEU A 106 10.40 6.71 -7.73
C LEU A 106 11.07 6.16 -6.47
N ILE A 107 12.13 6.80 -5.98
CA ILE A 107 12.79 6.42 -4.72
C ILE A 107 11.84 6.63 -3.54
N ALA A 108 11.08 7.72 -3.52
CA ALA A 108 10.10 7.98 -2.46
C ALA A 108 9.00 6.91 -2.44
N ALA A 109 8.45 6.54 -3.59
CA ALA A 109 7.46 5.48 -3.70
C ALA A 109 8.05 4.12 -3.29
N PHE A 110 9.23 3.79 -3.77
CA PHE A 110 9.92 2.54 -3.42
C PHE A 110 10.17 2.43 -1.92
N SER A 111 10.69 3.47 -1.27
CA SER A 111 10.91 3.48 0.18
C SER A 111 9.62 3.33 0.97
N ALA A 112 8.52 3.96 0.53
CA ALA A 112 7.21 3.83 1.15
C ALA A 112 6.68 2.40 1.04
N PHE A 113 6.80 1.75 -0.12
CA PHE A 113 6.38 0.36 -0.29
C PHE A 113 7.24 -0.64 0.48
N MET A 114 8.55 -0.37 0.64
CA MET A 114 9.44 -1.23 1.43
C MET A 114 9.02 -1.31 2.90
N VAL A 115 8.40 -0.28 3.46
CA VAL A 115 7.86 -0.32 4.82
C VAL A 115 6.79 -1.41 4.95
N TYR A 116 5.95 -1.57 3.92
CA TYR A 116 4.91 -2.61 3.93
C TYR A 116 5.46 -4.04 3.77
N ALA A 117 6.64 -4.20 3.18
CA ALA A 117 7.28 -5.51 3.06
C ALA A 117 7.68 -6.11 4.43
N VAL A 118 7.83 -5.24 5.45
CA VAL A 118 8.17 -5.66 6.82
C VAL A 118 6.93 -6.09 7.60
N ILE A 119 5.74 -5.70 7.16
CA ILE A 119 4.49 -6.03 7.85
C ILE A 119 4.06 -7.44 7.41
N PRO A 120 3.95 -8.41 8.33
CA PRO A 120 3.49 -9.74 7.99
C PRO A 120 1.98 -9.70 7.69
N PHE A 121 1.61 -9.82 6.45
CA PHE A 121 0.22 -9.96 6.01
C PHE A 121 -0.23 -11.44 5.94
N GLY A 122 0.40 -12.30 6.73
CA GLY A 122 0.02 -13.67 7.00
C GLY A 122 0.21 -14.65 5.88
#